data_93c35856984e8d63e692eb398ebc7299
#
_entry.id   93c35856984e8d63e692eb398ebc7299
#
_cell.length_a   1.000
_cell.length_b   1.000
_cell.length_c   1.000
_cell.angle_alpha   90.00
_cell.angle_beta   90.00
_cell.angle_gamma   90.00
#
_symmetry.space_group_name_H-M   'P 1'
#
loop_
_entity.id
_entity.type
_entity.pdbx_description
1 polymer ?
#
loop_
_entity_poly.entity_id
_entity_poly.type
_entity_poly.pdbx_seq_one_letter_code
_entity_poly.pdbx_strand_id
1 'polypeptide(L)'
;MENAEKEAIKRVIEKAYIQGMHGSQDEETIRSGFHPDFAMLVLQGNRMDKVAIGQWLDRIETMKADNPELWSAKTTHNFVLIDVAGNAAVAKLDVHKGEVHFSTDYMLLYKFEEGWRIVSKVFSVPG
;
A
#
# COMPACT_ATOMS: atom_id res chain seq x y z
N MET A 1 -12.53 -9.58 17.86
CA MET A 1 -11.88 -8.63 18.74
C MET A 1 -11.07 -7.63 17.94
N GLU A 2 -11.09 -6.39 18.37
CA GLU A 2 -10.44 -5.30 17.65
C GLU A 2 -8.94 -5.52 17.44
N ASN A 3 -8.22 -6.02 18.46
CA ASN A 3 -6.79 -6.30 18.32
C ASN A 3 -6.50 -7.38 17.28
N ALA A 4 -7.30 -8.41 17.23
CA ALA A 4 -7.14 -9.48 16.23
C ALA A 4 -7.38 -8.94 14.82
N GLU A 5 -8.35 -8.05 14.66
CA GLU A 5 -8.64 -7.41 13.38
C GLU A 5 -7.48 -6.49 12.95
N LYS A 6 -6.93 -5.71 13.87
CA LYS A 6 -5.79 -4.84 13.57
C LYS A 6 -4.56 -5.65 13.16
N GLU A 7 -4.30 -6.77 13.83
CA GLU A 7 -3.18 -7.65 13.47
C GLU A 7 -3.38 -8.29 12.10
N ALA A 8 -4.61 -8.67 11.78
CA ALA A 8 -4.93 -9.21 10.45
C ALA A 8 -4.70 -8.16 9.36
N ILE A 9 -5.11 -6.92 9.61
CA ILE A 9 -4.88 -5.80 8.67
C ILE A 9 -3.39 -5.55 8.46
N LYS A 10 -2.60 -5.54 9.54
CA LYS A 10 -1.14 -5.40 9.43
C LYS A 10 -0.54 -6.46 8.53
N ARG A 11 -0.92 -7.73 8.73
CA ARG A 11 -0.40 -8.85 7.95
C ARG A 11 -0.75 -8.71 6.47
N VAL A 12 -1.97 -8.29 6.15
CA VAL A 12 -2.39 -8.08 4.76
C VAL A 12 -1.52 -7.00 4.10
N ILE A 13 -1.34 -5.88 4.77
CA ILE A 13 -0.53 -4.77 4.24
C ILE A 13 0.94 -5.17 4.12
N GLU A 14 1.49 -5.84 5.12
CA GLU A 14 2.89 -6.26 5.10
C GLU A 14 3.16 -7.23 3.97
N LYS A 15 2.28 -8.19 3.74
CA LYS A 15 2.46 -9.17 2.67
C LYS A 15 2.23 -8.55 1.28
N ALA A 16 1.06 -7.97 1.07
CA ALA A 16 0.65 -7.55 -0.28
C ALA A 16 1.32 -6.24 -0.71
N TYR A 17 1.50 -5.30 0.20
CA TYR A 17 2.03 -3.98 -0.12
C TYR A 17 3.54 -3.89 0.10
N ILE A 18 4.01 -4.21 1.30
CA ILE A 18 5.45 -4.05 1.60
C ILE A 18 6.28 -5.13 0.90
N GLN A 19 5.95 -6.40 1.08
CA GLN A 19 6.68 -7.52 0.47
C GLN A 19 6.34 -7.66 -1.02
N GLY A 20 5.09 -7.41 -1.39
CA GLY A 20 4.62 -7.51 -2.76
C GLY A 20 4.95 -6.28 -3.58
N MET A 21 4.19 -5.20 -3.40
CA MET A 21 4.30 -4.00 -4.24
C MET A 21 5.68 -3.34 -4.16
N HIS A 22 6.23 -3.19 -2.96
CA HIS A 22 7.53 -2.55 -2.74
C HIS A 22 8.71 -3.53 -2.77
N GLY A 23 8.45 -4.82 -2.80
CA GLY A 23 9.49 -5.84 -2.77
C GLY A 23 9.61 -6.58 -4.09
N SER A 24 9.00 -7.75 -4.16
CA SER A 24 9.15 -8.67 -5.29
C SER A 24 8.40 -8.24 -6.57
N GLN A 25 7.35 -7.45 -6.44
CA GLN A 25 6.36 -7.16 -7.48
C GLN A 25 5.71 -8.44 -8.02
N ASP A 26 5.64 -9.50 -7.19
CA ASP A 26 4.96 -10.74 -7.54
C ASP A 26 3.45 -10.51 -7.53
N GLU A 27 2.82 -10.68 -8.67
CA GLU A 27 1.42 -10.33 -8.84
C GLU A 27 0.48 -11.14 -7.95
N GLU A 28 0.76 -12.43 -7.76
CA GLU A 28 -0.03 -13.28 -6.88
C GLU A 28 0.02 -12.79 -5.43
N THR A 29 1.22 -12.42 -4.95
CA THR A 29 1.41 -11.88 -3.61
C THR A 29 0.64 -10.58 -3.43
N ILE A 30 0.72 -9.69 -4.41
CA ILE A 30 0.02 -8.41 -4.39
C ILE A 30 -1.49 -8.64 -4.35
N ARG A 31 -2.01 -9.48 -5.23
CA ARG A 31 -3.45 -9.72 -5.33
C ARG A 31 -4.01 -10.51 -4.16
N SER A 32 -3.15 -11.10 -3.33
CA SER A 32 -3.61 -11.78 -2.10
C SER A 32 -4.17 -10.78 -1.07
N GLY A 33 -3.82 -9.50 -1.16
CA GLY A 33 -4.25 -8.49 -0.21
C GLY A 33 -4.94 -7.28 -0.82
N PHE A 34 -4.78 -7.04 -2.14
CA PHE A 34 -5.47 -5.97 -2.83
C PHE A 34 -6.73 -6.52 -3.51
N HIS A 35 -7.84 -5.82 -3.33
CA HIS A 35 -9.07 -6.18 -4.03
C HIS A 35 -8.88 -5.99 -5.54
N PRO A 36 -9.52 -6.82 -6.39
CA PRO A 36 -9.39 -6.65 -7.85
C PRO A 36 -9.80 -5.27 -8.37
N ASP A 37 -10.74 -4.61 -7.69
CA ASP A 37 -11.22 -3.28 -8.07
C ASP A 37 -10.50 -2.15 -7.33
N PHE A 38 -9.38 -2.45 -6.68
CA PHE A 38 -8.57 -1.44 -5.99
C PHE A 38 -8.23 -0.29 -6.92
N ALA A 39 -8.26 0.93 -6.39
CA ALA A 39 -7.75 2.10 -7.09
C ALA A 39 -6.91 2.95 -6.14
N MET A 40 -5.69 3.28 -6.56
CA MET A 40 -4.88 4.29 -5.90
C MET A 40 -5.29 5.65 -6.46
N LEU A 41 -5.55 6.61 -5.59
CA LEU A 41 -5.95 7.96 -5.98
C LEU A 41 -4.73 8.85 -5.85
N VAL A 42 -4.31 9.46 -6.96
CA VAL A 42 -3.07 10.23 -7.03
C VAL A 42 -3.38 11.68 -7.34
N LEU A 43 -2.94 12.58 -6.47
CA LEU A 43 -3.08 14.01 -6.69
C LEU A 43 -2.00 14.48 -7.66
N GLN A 44 -2.43 15.10 -8.78
CA GLN A 44 -1.54 15.67 -9.78
C GLN A 44 -1.91 17.15 -9.96
N GLY A 45 -1.23 18.03 -9.22
CA GLY A 45 -1.61 19.44 -9.16
C GLY A 45 -3.03 19.56 -8.58
N ASN A 46 -3.99 19.96 -9.39
CA ASN A 46 -5.40 20.05 -8.99
C ASN A 46 -6.26 18.97 -9.67
N ARG A 47 -5.63 17.94 -10.22
CA ARG A 47 -6.29 16.82 -10.88
C ARG A 47 -6.07 15.54 -10.07
N MET A 48 -7.01 14.63 -10.14
CA MET A 48 -6.88 13.33 -9.48
C MET A 48 -6.85 12.22 -10.52
N ASP A 49 -5.79 11.40 -10.48
CA ASP A 49 -5.69 10.20 -11.29
C ASP A 49 -6.18 8.99 -10.50
N LYS A 50 -6.83 8.07 -11.18
CA LYS A 50 -7.26 6.77 -10.64
C LYS A 50 -6.35 5.71 -11.23
N VAL A 51 -5.64 4.97 -10.37
CA VAL A 51 -4.59 4.04 -10.81
C VAL A 51 -4.94 2.63 -10.32
N ALA A 52 -5.21 1.73 -11.26
CA ALA A 52 -5.45 0.32 -10.97
C ALA A 52 -4.12 -0.40 -10.70
N ILE A 53 -4.20 -1.63 -10.18
CA ILE A 53 -3.00 -2.43 -9.83
C ILE A 53 -2.03 -2.56 -11.01
N GLY A 54 -2.52 -2.92 -12.19
CA GLY A 54 -1.66 -3.10 -13.36
C GLY A 54 -0.93 -1.82 -13.76
N GLN A 55 -1.65 -0.69 -13.75
CA GLN A 55 -1.06 0.61 -14.04
C GLN A 55 -0.03 1.01 -12.99
N TRP A 56 -0.28 0.68 -11.72
CA TRP A 56 0.65 0.96 -10.64
C TRP A 56 1.94 0.15 -10.82
N LEU A 57 1.83 -1.13 -11.19
CA LEU A 57 3.00 -1.96 -11.47
C LEU A 57 3.83 -1.37 -12.61
N ASP A 58 3.18 -0.86 -13.67
CA ASP A 58 3.88 -0.19 -14.77
C ASP A 58 4.63 1.05 -14.28
N ARG A 59 4.02 1.83 -13.41
CA ARG A 59 4.67 3.02 -12.82
C ARG A 59 5.88 2.64 -11.97
N ILE A 60 5.79 1.54 -11.23
CA ILE A 60 6.92 1.04 -10.42
C ILE A 60 8.09 0.64 -11.32
N GLU A 61 7.82 -0.03 -12.45
CA GLU A 61 8.87 -0.38 -13.41
C GLU A 61 9.63 0.87 -13.88
N THR A 62 8.90 1.95 -14.19
CA THR A 62 9.50 3.22 -14.58
C THR A 62 10.31 3.83 -13.45
N MET A 63 9.76 3.84 -12.23
CA MET A 63 10.45 4.41 -11.07
C MET A 63 11.74 3.64 -10.76
N LYS A 64 11.73 2.31 -10.87
CA LYS A 64 12.91 1.47 -10.65
C LYS A 64 14.00 1.75 -11.70
N ALA A 65 13.58 1.95 -12.94
CA ALA A 65 14.52 2.29 -14.02
C ALA A 65 15.14 3.67 -13.80
N ASP A 66 14.33 4.64 -13.33
CA ASP A 66 14.79 6.01 -13.10
C ASP A 66 15.65 6.15 -11.86
N ASN A 67 15.40 5.34 -10.83
CA ASN A 67 16.14 5.44 -9.57
C ASN A 67 16.40 4.05 -8.97
N PRO A 68 17.30 3.27 -9.59
CA PRO A 68 17.58 1.91 -9.14
C PRO A 68 18.16 1.83 -7.73
N GLU A 69 18.94 2.83 -7.32
CA GLU A 69 19.52 2.85 -5.97
C GLU A 69 18.43 2.91 -4.90
N LEU A 70 17.46 3.79 -5.09
CA LEU A 70 16.33 3.92 -4.13
C LEU A 70 15.56 2.62 -4.03
N TRP A 71 15.27 1.99 -5.17
CA TRP A 71 14.45 0.78 -5.20
C TRP A 71 15.20 -0.48 -4.77
N SER A 72 16.52 -0.46 -4.77
CA SER A 72 17.33 -1.56 -4.21
C SER A 72 17.56 -1.41 -2.71
N ALA A 73 17.30 -0.25 -2.14
CA ALA A 73 17.42 -0.03 -0.71
C ALA A 73 16.34 -0.83 0.04
N LYS A 74 16.64 -1.18 1.28
CA LYS A 74 15.70 -1.93 2.12
C LYS A 74 14.45 -1.09 2.39
N THR A 75 13.28 -1.66 2.10
CA THR A 75 12.00 -1.04 2.43
C THR A 75 11.62 -1.40 3.86
N THR A 76 11.33 -0.39 4.67
CA THR A 76 10.82 -0.55 6.02
C THR A 76 9.55 0.26 6.18
N HIS A 77 8.77 -0.06 7.21
CA HIS A 77 7.49 0.60 7.44
C HIS A 77 7.21 0.74 8.92
N ASN A 78 6.34 1.69 9.23
CA ASN A 78 5.86 1.92 10.59
C ASN A 78 4.38 2.26 10.55
N PHE A 79 3.56 1.46 11.23
CA PHE A 79 2.13 1.74 11.35
C PHE A 79 1.92 2.86 12.38
N VAL A 80 1.33 3.96 11.94
CA VAL A 80 1.04 5.11 12.79
C VAL A 80 -0.32 4.95 13.46
N LEU A 81 -1.30 4.44 12.69
CA LEU A 81 -2.69 4.32 13.15
C LEU A 81 -3.38 3.20 12.37
N ILE A 82 -4.16 2.39 13.07
CA ILE A 82 -5.12 1.48 12.45
C ILE A 82 -6.43 1.67 13.21
N ASP A 83 -7.49 2.01 12.48
CA ASP A 83 -8.81 2.24 13.04
C ASP A 83 -9.81 1.34 12.35
N VAL A 84 -10.60 0.59 13.13
CA VAL A 84 -11.53 -0.42 12.62
C VAL A 84 -12.92 -0.13 13.16
N ALA A 85 -13.90 -0.17 12.26
CA ALA A 85 -15.31 -0.09 12.61
C ALA A 85 -16.05 -1.17 11.82
N GLY A 86 -16.40 -2.28 12.48
CA GLY A 86 -17.08 -3.39 11.81
C GLY A 86 -16.24 -3.97 10.68
N ASN A 87 -16.74 -3.88 9.45
CA ASN A 87 -16.06 -4.42 8.27
C ASN A 87 -15.28 -3.37 7.48
N ALA A 88 -15.06 -2.20 8.04
CA ALA A 88 -14.33 -1.11 7.38
C ALA A 88 -13.15 -0.68 8.24
N ALA A 89 -12.05 -0.29 7.59
CA ALA A 89 -10.85 0.12 8.32
C ALA A 89 -10.00 1.10 7.52
N VAL A 90 -9.19 1.84 8.26
CA VAL A 90 -8.12 2.67 7.70
C VAL A 90 -6.81 2.31 8.39
N ALA A 91 -5.73 2.29 7.63
CA ALA A 91 -4.39 2.14 8.17
C ALA A 91 -3.51 3.25 7.63
N LYS A 92 -2.86 3.98 8.55
CA LYS A 92 -1.88 5.00 8.20
C LYS A 92 -0.51 4.43 8.50
N LEU A 93 0.39 4.48 7.52
CA LEU A 93 1.76 3.99 7.72
C LEU A 93 2.76 4.86 6.97
N ASP A 94 3.95 4.93 7.55
CA ASP A 94 5.11 5.54 6.90
C ASP A 94 5.93 4.46 6.23
N VAL A 95 6.37 4.71 5.00
CA VAL A 95 7.21 3.79 4.25
C VAL A 95 8.56 4.45 3.99
N HIS A 96 9.62 3.72 4.26
CA HIS A 96 11.00 4.19 4.06
C HIS A 96 11.71 3.26 3.09
N LYS A 97 12.59 3.84 2.26
CA LYS A 97 13.52 3.08 1.43
C LYS A 97 14.92 3.52 1.85
N GLY A 98 15.62 2.63 2.58
CA GLY A 98 16.84 3.02 3.26
C GLY A 98 16.55 4.13 4.25
N GLU A 99 17.26 5.23 4.14
CA GLU A 99 17.05 6.39 5.03
C GLU A 99 16.03 7.40 4.47
N VAL A 100 15.50 7.15 3.26
CA VAL A 100 14.56 8.07 2.63
C VAL A 100 13.15 7.77 3.12
N HIS A 101 12.46 8.78 3.65
CA HIS A 101 11.03 8.68 3.93
C HIS A 101 10.30 8.77 2.59
N PHE A 102 9.91 7.62 2.06
CA PHE A 102 9.36 7.48 0.71
C PHE A 102 7.93 8.02 0.61
N SER A 103 7.09 7.65 1.56
CA SER A 103 5.69 8.09 1.55
C SER A 103 5.04 7.92 2.93
N THR A 104 3.97 8.68 3.16
CA THR A 104 3.00 8.41 4.22
C THR A 104 1.71 8.01 3.53
N ASP A 105 1.24 6.81 3.84
CA ASP A 105 0.12 6.18 3.14
C ASP A 105 -1.11 6.07 4.03
N TYR A 106 -2.27 6.27 3.43
CA TYR A 106 -3.57 5.99 4.04
C TYR A 106 -4.23 4.90 3.23
N MET A 107 -4.29 3.69 3.79
CA MET A 107 -4.92 2.52 3.16
C MET A 107 -6.34 2.38 3.68
N LEU A 108 -7.28 2.20 2.76
CA LEU A 108 -8.67 1.90 3.10
C LEU A 108 -8.92 0.42 2.83
N LEU A 109 -9.61 -0.25 3.76
CA LEU A 109 -9.83 -1.68 3.67
C LEU A 109 -11.28 -2.01 3.99
N TYR A 110 -11.76 -3.09 3.37
CA TYR A 110 -13.00 -3.75 3.75
C TYR A 110 -12.72 -5.21 4.07
N LYS A 111 -13.54 -5.77 4.96
CA LYS A 111 -13.47 -7.19 5.30
C LYS A 111 -14.48 -7.95 4.45
N PHE A 112 -13.97 -8.83 3.60
CA PHE A 112 -14.76 -9.72 2.75
C PHE A 112 -14.80 -11.12 3.38
N GLU A 113 -15.46 -12.07 2.73
CA GLU A 113 -15.50 -13.46 3.22
C GLU A 113 -14.10 -14.05 3.36
N GLU A 114 -13.20 -13.73 2.41
CA GLU A 114 -11.83 -14.21 2.41
C GLU A 114 -10.93 -13.46 3.42
N GLY A 115 -11.42 -12.37 4.01
CA GLY A 115 -10.68 -11.56 4.96
C GLY A 115 -10.53 -10.10 4.49
N TRP A 116 -9.63 -9.39 5.15
CA TRP A 116 -9.39 -7.98 4.83
C TRP A 116 -8.72 -7.82 3.47
N ARG A 117 -9.19 -6.82 2.70
CA ARG A 117 -8.58 -6.47 1.42
C ARG A 117 -8.43 -4.96 1.33
N ILE A 118 -7.32 -4.52 0.75
CA ILE A 118 -7.06 -3.10 0.49
C ILE A 118 -7.89 -2.70 -0.73
N VAL A 119 -8.73 -1.69 -0.56
CA VAL A 119 -9.65 -1.25 -1.62
C VAL A 119 -9.29 0.10 -2.21
N SER A 120 -8.56 0.94 -1.47
CA SER A 120 -8.12 2.23 -1.98
C SER A 120 -6.93 2.75 -1.19
N LYS A 121 -6.25 3.76 -1.74
CA LYS A 121 -5.09 4.38 -1.12
C LYS A 121 -4.98 5.82 -1.58
N VAL A 122 -4.69 6.72 -0.62
CA VAL A 122 -4.15 8.04 -0.89
C VAL A 122 -2.83 8.17 -0.14
N PHE A 123 -1.96 9.05 -0.58
CA PHE A 123 -0.63 9.14 0.04
C PHE A 123 -0.02 10.52 -0.15
N SER A 124 0.96 10.83 0.70
CA SER A 124 1.76 12.03 0.62
C SER A 124 3.23 11.65 0.47
N VAL A 125 3.92 12.32 -0.43
CA VAL A 125 5.36 12.15 -0.60
C VAL A 125 6.04 13.33 0.10
N PRO A 126 6.91 13.08 1.10
CA PRO A 126 7.62 14.17 1.77
C PRO A 126 8.47 14.94 0.78
N GLY A 127 8.37 16.26 0.83
CA GLY A 127 9.06 17.12 -0.12
C GLY A 127 10.35 17.70 0.35
#